data_9c446e978dba05eaa57e9ba7826ac904
#
_entry.id   9c446e978dba05eaa57e9ba7826ac904
#
_cell.length_a   1.000
_cell.length_b   1.000
_cell.length_c   1.000
_cell.angle_alpha   90.00
_cell.angle_beta   90.00
_cell.angle_gamma   90.00
#
_symmetry.space_group_name_H-M   'P 1'
#
loop_
_entity.id
_entity.type
_entity.pdbx_description
1 polymer ?
#
loop_
_entity_poly.entity_id
_entity_poly.type
_entity_poly.pdbx_seq_one_letter_code
_entity_poly.pdbx_strand_id
1 'polypeptide(L)'
;MLQVNAITVEIGGKTIVEDATFTVMPRDKVGLVGRNGAGKTTLFKTHGGDNDPTKGNILRKGGYGYLSQDPRAAGQFDGRLAVNHILSGRNIDEDLIRLEKLRIGMEENASEANIRKYTKAEELFRDKGGYSADSEARSIAAGLGLKPDRLDLQLGVLSGGERRRVELARILFAGSDMLLLDE
;
A
#
# COMPACT_ATOMS: atom_id res chain seq x y z
N MET A 1 -4.00 11.89 10.34
CA MET A 1 -5.13 12.17 11.25
C MET A 1 -6.42 11.75 10.56
N LEU A 2 -7.28 11.03 11.27
CA LEU A 2 -8.64 10.65 10.82
C LEU A 2 -9.65 11.29 11.76
N GLN A 3 -10.60 12.04 11.23
CA GLN A 3 -11.72 12.58 11.96
C GLN A 3 -13.03 12.07 11.39
N VAL A 4 -13.82 11.45 12.21
CA VAL A 4 -15.10 10.83 11.87
C VAL A 4 -16.20 11.63 12.59
N ASN A 5 -17.18 12.15 11.83
CA ASN A 5 -18.24 12.99 12.37
C ASN A 5 -19.60 12.42 12.02
N ALA A 6 -20.33 11.98 13.03
CA ALA A 6 -21.73 11.52 12.98
C ALA A 6 -21.99 10.53 11.82
N ILE A 7 -21.06 9.57 11.59
CA ILE A 7 -21.22 8.64 10.46
C ILE A 7 -22.24 7.54 10.78
N THR A 8 -23.07 7.26 9.78
CA THR A 8 -23.88 6.05 9.70
C THR A 8 -23.44 5.22 8.50
N VAL A 9 -23.22 3.94 8.70
CA VAL A 9 -22.83 2.99 7.65
C VAL A 9 -23.88 1.89 7.56
N GLU A 10 -24.44 1.71 6.36
CA GLU A 10 -25.46 0.70 6.06
C GLU A 10 -24.99 -0.22 4.94
N ILE A 11 -25.31 -1.50 5.04
CA ILE A 11 -25.05 -2.50 4.00
C ILE A 11 -26.32 -3.36 3.81
N GLY A 12 -26.83 -3.42 2.57
CA GLY A 12 -27.99 -4.24 2.25
C GLY A 12 -29.22 -3.90 3.12
N GLY A 13 -29.38 -2.61 3.49
CA GLY A 13 -30.48 -2.14 4.35
C GLY A 13 -30.27 -2.40 5.84
N LYS A 14 -29.12 -2.92 6.25
CA LYS A 14 -28.79 -3.14 7.67
C LYS A 14 -27.79 -2.08 8.14
N THR A 15 -28.14 -1.37 9.21
CA THR A 15 -27.22 -0.44 9.88
C THR A 15 -26.11 -1.19 10.61
N ILE A 16 -24.86 -0.92 10.25
CA ILE A 16 -23.66 -1.50 10.87
C ILE A 16 -23.14 -0.60 11.97
N VAL A 17 -23.13 0.70 11.71
CA VAL A 17 -22.70 1.75 12.66
C VAL A 17 -23.68 2.90 12.55
N GLU A 18 -24.06 3.47 13.66
CA GLU A 18 -24.99 4.60 13.74
C GLU A 18 -24.38 5.73 14.56
N ASP A 19 -24.39 6.94 14.01
CA ASP A 19 -23.99 8.20 14.65
C ASP A 19 -22.60 8.16 15.34
N ALA A 20 -21.63 7.51 14.71
CA ALA A 20 -20.30 7.39 15.28
C ALA A 20 -19.49 8.68 15.07
N THR A 21 -18.92 9.19 16.16
CA THR A 21 -18.06 10.37 16.15
C THR A 21 -16.80 10.09 16.97
N PHE A 22 -15.62 10.20 16.34
CA PHE A 22 -14.32 10.04 17.01
C PHE A 22 -13.18 10.63 16.16
N THR A 23 -12.02 10.79 16.79
CA THR A 23 -10.81 11.27 16.12
C THR A 23 -9.65 10.34 16.43
N VAL A 24 -8.84 10.01 15.43
CA VAL A 24 -7.56 9.30 15.57
C VAL A 24 -6.44 10.28 15.24
N MET A 25 -5.64 10.60 16.24
CA MET A 25 -4.51 11.52 16.12
C MET A 25 -3.25 10.79 15.64
N PRO A 26 -2.22 11.51 15.13
CA PRO A 26 -0.92 10.90 14.84
C PRO A 26 -0.36 10.17 16.07
N ARG A 27 0.13 8.95 15.86
CA ARG A 27 0.67 8.01 16.87
C ARG A 27 -0.38 7.31 17.74
N ASP A 28 -1.65 7.59 17.60
CA ASP A 28 -2.68 6.80 18.29
C ASP A 28 -2.68 5.36 17.78
N LYS A 29 -2.96 4.43 18.70
CA LYS A 29 -3.21 3.02 18.43
C LYS A 29 -4.62 2.69 18.89
N VAL A 30 -5.52 2.48 17.94
CA VAL A 30 -6.95 2.28 18.22
C VAL A 30 -7.32 0.85 17.83
N GLY A 31 -7.91 0.11 18.77
CA GLY A 31 -8.45 -1.23 18.54
C GLY A 31 -9.95 -1.17 18.26
N LEU A 32 -10.39 -1.75 17.13
CA LEU A 32 -11.78 -1.94 16.81
C LEU A 32 -12.21 -3.35 17.25
N VAL A 33 -13.05 -3.41 18.29
CA VAL A 33 -13.53 -4.67 18.88
C VAL A 33 -14.99 -4.92 18.52
N GLY A 34 -15.33 -6.15 18.16
CA GLY A 34 -16.71 -6.54 17.84
C GLY A 34 -16.78 -7.99 17.39
N ARG A 35 -18.00 -8.57 17.43
CA ARG A 35 -18.24 -9.96 16.99
C ARG A 35 -17.92 -10.13 15.50
N ASN A 36 -17.63 -11.37 15.09
CA ASN A 36 -17.48 -11.69 13.66
C ASN A 36 -18.80 -11.38 12.92
N GLY A 37 -18.68 -10.77 11.74
CA GLY A 37 -19.85 -10.29 10.99
C GLY A 37 -20.45 -8.96 11.48
N ALA A 38 -19.89 -8.31 12.50
CA ALA A 38 -20.38 -7.03 13.00
C ALA A 38 -20.07 -5.83 12.08
N GLY A 39 -19.38 -6.04 10.94
CA GLY A 39 -19.08 -4.99 9.97
C GLY A 39 -17.72 -4.28 10.17
N LYS A 40 -16.79 -4.86 10.96
CA LYS A 40 -15.45 -4.28 11.18
C LYS A 40 -14.72 -3.99 9.87
N THR A 41 -14.61 -4.98 8.98
CA THR A 41 -14.01 -4.84 7.63
C THR A 41 -14.68 -3.75 6.80
N THR A 42 -16.01 -3.64 6.86
CA THR A 42 -16.74 -2.57 6.16
C THR A 42 -16.38 -1.21 6.69
N LEU A 43 -16.33 -1.08 8.03
CA LEU A 43 -15.93 0.16 8.67
C LEU A 43 -14.49 0.55 8.28
N PHE A 44 -13.55 -0.40 8.22
CA PHE A 44 -12.19 -0.14 7.74
C PHE A 44 -12.18 0.34 6.28
N LYS A 45 -12.95 -0.29 5.38
CA LYS A 45 -13.08 0.15 3.99
C LYS A 45 -13.68 1.56 3.88
N THR A 46 -14.69 1.86 4.70
CA THR A 46 -15.27 3.20 4.77
C THR A 46 -14.24 4.22 5.30
N HIS A 47 -13.45 3.87 6.33
CA HIS A 47 -12.38 4.73 6.84
C HIS A 47 -11.23 4.89 5.84
N GLY A 48 -10.95 3.87 5.05
CA GLY A 48 -9.98 3.89 3.96
C GLY A 48 -10.42 4.71 2.74
N GLY A 49 -11.72 4.97 2.59
CA GLY A 49 -12.26 5.69 1.42
C GLY A 49 -12.70 4.80 0.28
N ASP A 50 -12.73 3.48 0.47
CA ASP A 50 -13.26 2.53 -0.52
C ASP A 50 -14.80 2.59 -0.62
N ASN A 51 -15.44 3.03 0.49
CA ASN A 51 -16.89 3.22 0.56
C ASN A 51 -17.18 4.58 1.21
N ASP A 52 -18.27 5.22 0.81
CA ASP A 52 -18.79 6.41 1.48
C ASP A 52 -19.74 6.02 2.61
N PRO A 53 -19.77 6.76 3.73
CA PRO A 53 -20.79 6.58 4.76
C PRO A 53 -22.18 7.00 4.23
N THR A 54 -23.24 6.35 4.71
CA THR A 54 -24.63 6.71 4.35
C THR A 54 -25.00 8.11 4.86
N LYS A 55 -24.46 8.48 6.04
CA LYS A 55 -24.61 9.81 6.65
C LYS A 55 -23.29 10.22 7.32
N GLY A 56 -23.14 11.52 7.56
CA GLY A 56 -21.96 12.08 8.20
C GLY A 56 -20.80 12.27 7.23
N ASN A 57 -19.62 12.56 7.76
CA ASN A 57 -18.42 12.75 6.95
C ASN A 57 -17.17 12.22 7.63
N ILE A 58 -16.17 11.88 6.80
CA ILE A 58 -14.86 11.43 7.24
C ILE A 58 -13.80 12.33 6.62
N LEU A 59 -13.05 13.03 7.47
CA LEU A 59 -11.90 13.82 7.06
C LEU A 59 -10.61 13.03 7.27
N ARG A 60 -9.85 12.83 6.19
CA ARG A 60 -8.55 12.15 6.19
C ARG A 60 -7.46 13.15 5.87
N LYS A 61 -6.42 13.21 6.70
CA LYS A 61 -5.20 13.98 6.42
C LYS A 61 -4.04 13.00 6.31
N GLY A 62 -3.42 12.97 5.11
CA GLY A 62 -2.32 12.06 4.78
C GLY A 62 -2.76 10.79 4.07
N GLY A 63 -1.78 9.98 3.65
CA GLY A 63 -1.99 8.68 3.02
C GLY A 63 -2.41 7.61 4.02
N TYR A 64 -3.15 6.62 3.57
CA TYR A 64 -3.45 5.44 4.37
C TYR A 64 -3.00 4.16 3.67
N GLY A 65 -2.63 3.15 4.47
CA GLY A 65 -2.38 1.79 4.02
C GLY A 65 -3.41 0.86 4.62
N TYR A 66 -3.99 -0.02 3.81
CA TYR A 66 -4.96 -1.01 4.24
C TYR A 66 -4.42 -2.42 4.04
N LEU A 67 -4.30 -3.17 5.13
CA LEU A 67 -4.00 -4.59 5.12
C LEU A 67 -5.29 -5.37 5.29
N SER A 68 -5.77 -5.98 4.21
CA SER A 68 -6.99 -6.79 4.21
C SER A 68 -6.78 -8.15 4.87
N GLN A 69 -7.86 -8.73 5.36
CA GLN A 69 -7.87 -10.07 5.96
C GLN A 69 -7.49 -11.17 4.96
N ASP A 70 -7.87 -11.05 3.68
CA ASP A 70 -7.56 -12.03 2.63
C ASP A 70 -6.51 -11.49 1.64
N PRO A 71 -5.23 -11.90 1.79
CA PRO A 71 -4.18 -11.56 0.82
C PRO A 71 -4.36 -12.27 -0.53
N ARG A 72 -5.32 -13.21 -0.68
CA ARG A 72 -5.58 -13.93 -1.94
C ARG A 72 -6.29 -13.06 -2.99
N ALA A 73 -6.87 -11.93 -2.59
CA ALA A 73 -7.32 -10.91 -3.53
C ALA A 73 -6.17 -10.40 -4.43
N ALA A 74 -4.91 -10.67 -4.06
CA ALA A 74 -3.70 -10.39 -4.82
C ALA A 74 -3.30 -11.49 -5.84
N GLY A 75 -4.16 -12.48 -6.11
CA GLY A 75 -3.86 -13.56 -7.07
C GLY A 75 -3.42 -13.08 -8.46
N GLN A 76 -3.79 -11.87 -8.85
CA GLN A 76 -3.32 -11.22 -10.08
C GLN A 76 -1.80 -10.89 -10.07
N PHE A 77 -1.11 -11.01 -8.93
CA PHE A 77 0.32 -10.71 -8.77
C PHE A 77 1.18 -11.95 -8.50
N ASP A 78 0.63 -13.15 -8.60
CA ASP A 78 1.31 -14.39 -8.22
C ASP A 78 2.66 -14.60 -8.93
N GLY A 79 2.82 -14.14 -10.18
CA GLY A 79 4.08 -14.18 -10.93
C GLY A 79 5.08 -13.06 -10.59
N ARG A 80 4.71 -12.07 -9.77
CA ARG A 80 5.60 -10.96 -9.39
C ARG A 80 6.56 -11.42 -8.29
N LEU A 81 7.82 -10.96 -8.34
CA LEU A 81 8.76 -11.14 -7.23
C LEU A 81 8.29 -10.37 -5.99
N ALA A 82 8.51 -10.95 -4.81
CA ALA A 82 8.10 -10.32 -3.56
C ALA A 82 8.74 -8.95 -3.33
N VAL A 83 10.02 -8.77 -3.66
CA VAL A 83 10.68 -7.46 -3.58
C VAL A 83 10.04 -6.44 -4.51
N ASN A 84 9.70 -6.81 -5.75
CA ASN A 84 9.05 -5.91 -6.70
C ASN A 84 7.64 -5.52 -6.23
N HIS A 85 6.94 -6.44 -5.55
CA HIS A 85 5.66 -6.12 -4.93
C HIS A 85 5.82 -5.08 -3.82
N ILE A 86 6.87 -5.16 -2.99
CA ILE A 86 7.14 -4.13 -1.98
C ILE A 86 7.45 -2.79 -2.65
N LEU A 87 8.31 -2.78 -3.66
CA LEU A 87 8.70 -1.59 -4.42
C LEU A 87 7.52 -0.88 -5.09
N SER A 88 6.46 -1.63 -5.47
CA SER A 88 5.24 -1.05 -6.03
C SER A 88 4.48 -0.13 -5.07
N GLY A 89 4.77 -0.18 -3.77
CA GLY A 89 4.19 0.74 -2.79
C GLY A 89 4.47 2.23 -3.08
N ARG A 90 5.57 2.52 -3.77
CA ARG A 90 5.93 3.88 -4.29
C ARG A 90 6.03 3.93 -5.82
N ASN A 91 5.55 2.91 -6.54
CA ASN A 91 5.69 2.72 -7.99
C ASN A 91 7.16 2.68 -8.47
N ILE A 92 8.09 2.28 -7.61
CA ILE A 92 9.53 2.18 -7.96
C ILE A 92 9.79 1.10 -9.00
N ASP A 93 9.06 -0.01 -8.95
CA ASP A 93 9.14 -1.12 -9.91
C ASP A 93 8.77 -0.67 -11.34
N GLU A 94 7.72 0.15 -11.49
CA GLU A 94 7.33 0.73 -12.77
C GLU A 94 8.32 1.80 -13.25
N ASP A 95 8.81 2.64 -12.33
CA ASP A 95 9.80 3.65 -12.64
C ASP A 95 11.12 3.02 -13.12
N LEU A 96 11.56 1.89 -12.54
CA LEU A 96 12.73 1.11 -13.00
C LEU A 96 12.55 0.62 -14.44
N ILE A 97 11.40 0.01 -14.74
CA ILE A 97 11.09 -0.48 -16.09
C ILE A 97 11.08 0.69 -17.08
N ARG A 98 10.50 1.82 -16.70
CA ARG A 98 10.45 3.02 -17.53
C ARG A 98 11.83 3.59 -17.78
N LEU A 99 12.65 3.69 -16.73
CA LEU A 99 14.00 4.22 -16.81
C LEU A 99 14.86 3.38 -17.76
N GLU A 100 14.77 2.05 -17.64
CA GLU A 100 15.51 1.12 -18.52
C GLU A 100 15.09 1.28 -19.99
N LYS A 101 13.78 1.37 -20.27
CA LYS A 101 13.30 1.64 -21.65
C LYS A 101 13.83 2.95 -22.22
N LEU A 102 13.87 3.99 -21.41
CA LEU A 102 14.37 5.30 -21.84
C LEU A 102 15.90 5.28 -22.04
N ARG A 103 16.64 4.51 -21.22
CA ARG A 103 18.08 4.29 -21.36
C ARG A 103 18.38 3.63 -22.70
N ILE A 104 17.72 2.52 -23.01
CA ILE A 104 17.87 1.80 -24.28
C ILE A 104 17.55 2.72 -25.46
N GLY A 105 16.42 3.44 -25.42
CA GLY A 105 16.05 4.36 -26.49
C GLY A 105 17.04 5.53 -26.69
N MET A 106 17.71 5.97 -25.63
CA MET A 106 18.75 6.96 -25.70
C MET A 106 20.06 6.38 -26.28
N GLU A 107 20.41 5.13 -25.97
CA GLU A 107 21.57 4.43 -26.53
C GLU A 107 21.43 4.15 -28.03
N GLU A 108 20.22 3.76 -28.46
CA GLU A 108 19.90 3.53 -29.87
C GLU A 108 19.88 4.82 -30.70
N ASN A 109 19.40 5.92 -30.10
CA ASN A 109 19.32 7.24 -30.73
C ASN A 109 19.54 8.35 -29.69
N ALA A 110 20.76 8.87 -29.64
CA ALA A 110 21.21 9.95 -28.75
C ALA A 110 20.70 11.33 -29.15
N SER A 111 19.44 11.45 -29.56
CA SER A 111 18.83 12.76 -29.83
C SER A 111 18.66 13.56 -28.53
N GLU A 112 18.70 14.90 -28.63
CA GLU A 112 18.43 15.77 -27.47
C GLU A 112 17.10 15.47 -26.80
N ALA A 113 16.09 15.05 -27.56
CA ALA A 113 14.76 14.70 -27.04
C ALA A 113 14.81 13.44 -26.15
N ASN A 114 15.56 12.41 -26.58
CA ASN A 114 15.73 11.18 -25.82
C ASN A 114 16.58 11.39 -24.56
N ILE A 115 17.66 12.16 -24.68
CA ILE A 115 18.49 12.54 -23.53
C ILE A 115 17.65 13.29 -22.49
N ARG A 116 16.89 14.29 -22.88
CA ARG A 116 15.99 15.03 -21.96
C ARG A 116 14.94 14.14 -21.28
N LYS A 117 14.36 13.19 -22.01
CA LYS A 117 13.37 12.25 -21.43
C LYS A 117 14.01 11.36 -20.38
N TYR A 118 15.19 10.80 -20.67
CA TYR A 118 15.93 9.97 -19.73
C TYR A 118 16.33 10.75 -18.48
N THR A 119 16.98 11.92 -18.65
CA THR A 119 17.42 12.75 -17.52
C THR A 119 16.28 13.13 -16.59
N LYS A 120 15.14 13.55 -17.17
CA LYS A 120 13.95 13.88 -16.36
C LYS A 120 13.40 12.67 -15.60
N ALA A 121 13.39 11.48 -16.21
CA ALA A 121 12.92 10.27 -15.55
C ALA A 121 13.89 9.85 -14.44
N GLU A 122 15.20 9.97 -14.67
CA GLU A 122 16.24 9.67 -13.68
C GLU A 122 16.18 10.61 -12.47
N GLU A 123 15.98 11.91 -12.70
CA GLU A 123 15.80 12.89 -11.62
C GLU A 123 14.60 12.51 -10.74
N LEU A 124 13.45 12.23 -11.34
CA LEU A 124 12.24 11.82 -10.61
C LEU A 124 12.46 10.51 -9.84
N PHE A 125 13.15 9.53 -10.43
CA PHE A 125 13.50 8.28 -9.79
C PHE A 125 14.41 8.49 -8.57
N ARG A 126 15.43 9.31 -8.72
CA ARG A 126 16.35 9.69 -7.64
C ARG A 126 15.62 10.40 -6.50
N ASP A 127 14.75 11.37 -6.82
CA ASP A 127 14.00 12.15 -5.84
C ASP A 127 13.04 11.28 -5.02
N LYS A 128 12.54 10.18 -5.60
CA LYS A 128 11.77 9.15 -4.88
C LYS A 128 12.62 8.21 -4.03
N GLY A 129 13.94 8.37 -4.02
CA GLY A 129 14.87 7.46 -3.36
C GLY A 129 15.05 6.12 -4.09
N GLY A 130 14.84 6.10 -5.42
CA GLY A 130 14.82 4.89 -6.22
C GLY A 130 16.08 4.03 -6.11
N TYR A 131 17.27 4.65 -6.02
CA TYR A 131 18.53 3.93 -5.87
C TYR A 131 18.72 3.22 -4.53
N SER A 132 18.08 3.69 -3.46
CA SER A 132 18.10 3.05 -2.13
C SER A 132 16.88 2.19 -1.85
N ALA A 133 15.90 2.19 -2.75
CA ALA A 133 14.58 1.57 -2.56
C ALA A 133 14.65 0.06 -2.29
N ASP A 134 15.51 -0.69 -3.01
CA ASP A 134 15.67 -2.13 -2.81
C ASP A 134 16.21 -2.44 -1.40
N SER A 135 17.24 -1.74 -0.97
CA SER A 135 17.80 -1.95 0.37
C SER A 135 16.83 -1.56 1.48
N GLU A 136 16.06 -0.49 1.31
CA GLU A 136 15.00 -0.07 2.22
C GLU A 136 13.88 -1.12 2.29
N ALA A 137 13.41 -1.60 1.15
CA ALA A 137 12.37 -2.63 1.06
C ALA A 137 12.80 -3.93 1.77
N ARG A 138 14.05 -4.39 1.54
CA ARG A 138 14.62 -5.57 2.21
C ARG A 138 14.78 -5.35 3.71
N SER A 139 15.16 -4.17 4.15
CA SER A 139 15.28 -3.82 5.58
C SER A 139 13.91 -3.87 6.28
N ILE A 140 12.88 -3.29 5.67
CA ILE A 140 11.50 -3.35 6.20
C ILE A 140 11.02 -4.80 6.29
N ALA A 141 11.23 -5.59 5.23
CA ALA A 141 10.83 -6.99 5.20
C ALA A 141 11.56 -7.84 6.27
N ALA A 142 12.86 -7.61 6.48
CA ALA A 142 13.63 -8.25 7.53
C ALA A 142 13.09 -7.90 8.92
N GLY A 143 12.71 -6.63 9.15
CA GLY A 143 12.06 -6.18 10.38
C GLY A 143 10.72 -6.88 10.67
N LEU A 144 10.04 -7.38 9.61
CA LEU A 144 8.83 -8.18 9.71
C LEU A 144 9.10 -9.70 9.79
N GLY A 145 10.36 -10.11 9.87
CA GLY A 145 10.77 -11.51 9.98
C GLY A 145 10.70 -12.29 8.66
N LEU A 146 10.75 -11.61 7.51
CA LEU A 146 10.95 -12.27 6.22
C LEU A 146 12.44 -12.53 5.99
N LYS A 147 12.78 -13.74 5.59
CA LYS A 147 14.16 -14.10 5.24
C LYS A 147 14.54 -13.47 3.88
N PRO A 148 15.81 -13.07 3.68
CA PRO A 148 16.24 -12.41 2.44
C PRO A 148 15.95 -13.22 1.18
N ASP A 149 16.15 -14.53 1.19
CA ASP A 149 15.90 -15.46 0.09
C ASP A 149 14.43 -15.49 -0.36
N ARG A 150 13.50 -15.16 0.54
CA ARG A 150 12.07 -15.13 0.24
C ARG A 150 11.66 -13.95 -0.64
N LEU A 151 12.43 -12.87 -0.61
CA LEU A 151 12.13 -11.66 -1.39
C LEU A 151 12.41 -11.82 -2.88
N ASP A 152 13.28 -12.77 -3.24
CA ASP A 152 13.64 -13.08 -4.62
C ASP A 152 12.74 -14.18 -5.24
N LEU A 153 11.72 -14.65 -4.49
CA LEU A 153 10.71 -15.60 -4.96
C LEU A 153 9.46 -14.89 -5.46
N GLN A 154 8.72 -15.57 -6.34
CA GLN A 154 7.41 -15.12 -6.77
C GLN A 154 6.39 -15.21 -5.63
N LEU A 155 5.43 -14.28 -5.57
CA LEU A 155 4.39 -14.25 -4.54
C LEU A 155 3.60 -15.56 -4.46
N GLY A 156 3.34 -16.21 -5.59
CA GLY A 156 2.61 -17.48 -5.65
C GLY A 156 3.30 -18.63 -4.90
N VAL A 157 4.63 -18.58 -4.75
CA VAL A 157 5.43 -19.62 -4.06
C VAL A 157 5.44 -19.41 -2.54
N LEU A 158 5.15 -18.20 -2.07
CA LEU A 158 5.17 -17.86 -0.65
C LEU A 158 3.96 -18.43 0.10
N SER A 159 4.17 -18.80 1.36
CA SER A 159 3.07 -19.14 2.26
C SER A 159 2.12 -17.95 2.51
N GLY A 160 0.90 -18.21 2.96
CA GLY A 160 -0.07 -17.15 3.28
C GLY A 160 0.46 -16.13 4.28
N GLY A 161 1.17 -16.60 5.31
CA GLY A 161 1.81 -15.71 6.31
C GLY A 161 2.96 -14.89 5.75
N GLU A 162 3.76 -15.43 4.81
CA GLU A 162 4.82 -14.68 4.13
C GLU A 162 4.21 -13.62 3.21
N ARG A 163 3.20 -13.97 2.40
CA ARG A 163 2.48 -13.00 1.55
C ARG A 163 1.89 -11.85 2.35
N ARG A 164 1.29 -12.13 3.51
CA ARG A 164 0.76 -11.09 4.39
C ARG A 164 1.85 -10.16 4.90
N ARG A 165 3.02 -10.69 5.26
CA ARG A 165 4.17 -9.86 5.66
C ARG A 165 4.75 -9.05 4.50
N VAL A 166 4.78 -9.61 3.29
CA VAL A 166 5.17 -8.88 2.08
C VAL A 166 4.20 -7.72 1.80
N GLU A 167 2.89 -7.96 1.93
CA GLU A 167 1.89 -6.90 1.76
C GLU A 167 2.02 -5.81 2.83
N LEU A 168 2.24 -6.19 4.10
CA LEU A 168 2.52 -5.22 5.16
C LEU A 168 3.81 -4.44 4.87
N ALA A 169 4.86 -5.10 4.38
CA ALA A 169 6.10 -4.43 3.97
C ALA A 169 5.85 -3.40 2.86
N ARG A 170 5.02 -3.73 1.85
CA ARG A 170 4.62 -2.81 0.79
C ARG A 170 3.92 -1.57 1.33
N ILE A 171 2.98 -1.76 2.26
CA ILE A 171 2.24 -0.67 2.89
C ILE A 171 3.17 0.23 3.72
N LEU A 172 4.10 -0.36 4.47
CA LEU A 172 5.08 0.39 5.26
C LEU A 172 6.07 1.12 4.34
N PHE A 173 6.53 0.47 3.27
CA PHE A 173 7.40 1.08 2.27
C PHE A 173 6.72 2.25 1.56
N ALA A 174 5.40 2.21 1.34
CA ALA A 174 4.64 3.32 0.79
C ALA A 174 4.70 4.59 1.65
N GLY A 175 5.03 4.48 2.94
CA GLY A 175 5.14 5.62 3.85
C GLY A 175 3.78 6.18 4.26
N SER A 176 2.78 5.33 4.42
CA SER A 176 1.42 5.76 4.81
C SER A 176 1.38 6.37 6.21
N ASP A 177 0.67 7.49 6.36
CA ASP A 177 0.49 8.20 7.65
C ASP A 177 -0.42 7.44 8.62
N MET A 178 -1.27 6.57 8.10
CA MET A 178 -2.23 5.78 8.86
C MET A 178 -2.27 4.35 8.32
N LEU A 179 -2.30 3.39 9.24
CA LEU A 179 -2.46 1.96 8.91
C LEU A 179 -3.80 1.45 9.41
N LEU A 180 -4.54 0.81 8.51
CA LEU A 180 -5.76 0.07 8.80
C LEU A 180 -5.44 -1.41 8.69
N LEU A 181 -5.43 -2.12 9.81
CA LEU A 181 -5.05 -3.54 9.89
C LEU A 181 -6.30 -4.37 10.22
N ASP A 182 -6.78 -5.14 9.24
CA ASP A 182 -7.96 -6.01 9.39
C ASP A 182 -7.49 -7.45 9.65
N GLU A 183 -7.40 -7.80 10.96
CA GLU A 183 -6.97 -9.08 11.57
C GLU A 183 -5.67 -9.70 11.06
#